data_5528cefea0b089bdf47cde6036cb8b5b
#
_entry.id   5528cefea0b089bdf47cde6036cb8b5b
#
_cell.length_a   1.000
_cell.length_b   1.000
_cell.length_c   1.000
_cell.angle_alpha   90.00
_cell.angle_beta   90.00
_cell.angle_gamma   90.00
#
_symmetry.space_group_name_H-M   'P 1'
#
loop_
_entity.id
_entity.type
_entity.pdbx_description
1 polymer ?
#
loop_
_entity_poly.entity_id
_entity_poly.type
_entity_poly.pdbx_seq_one_letter_code
_entity_poly.pdbx_strand_id
1 'polypeptide(L)'
;FFTAKDNAIVQNLSRGNRAIATFASKDHELFATLHGSVSIERDRAVLDRLWNPYIAAWFEGGKDDPKLALLRFDAEKAEIWLNENSLFAGVKMLLGADPKQDYKDKVAEVSLT
;
A
#
# COMPACT_ATOMS: atom_id res chain seq x y z
N PHE A 1 4.23 2.57 6.97
CA PHE A 1 3.07 2.81 7.82
C PHE A 1 3.47 2.84 9.28
N PHE A 2 3.05 3.89 9.98
CA PHE A 2 3.27 3.96 11.43
C PHE A 2 2.17 3.19 12.16
N THR A 3 2.57 2.42 13.16
CA THR A 3 1.62 1.68 14.00
C THR A 3 2.23 1.44 15.38
N ALA A 4 1.48 0.81 16.26
CA ALA A 4 1.98 0.41 17.57
C ALA A 4 2.55 -1.00 17.52
N LYS A 5 3.58 -1.26 18.33
CA LYS A 5 4.23 -2.59 18.37
C LYS A 5 3.29 -3.71 18.80
N ASP A 6 2.26 -3.40 19.56
CA ASP A 6 1.26 -4.37 20.00
C ASP A 6 0.15 -4.63 18.97
N ASN A 7 0.21 -3.96 17.80
CA ASN A 7 -0.73 -4.21 16.72
C ASN A 7 -0.60 -5.64 16.21
N ALA A 8 -1.72 -6.24 15.83
CA ALA A 8 -1.78 -7.62 15.37
C ALA A 8 -0.85 -7.90 14.18
N ILE A 9 -0.70 -6.96 13.26
CA ILE A 9 0.19 -7.11 12.10
C ILE A 9 1.63 -7.29 12.58
N VAL A 10 2.09 -6.44 13.50
CA VAL A 10 3.45 -6.51 14.04
C VAL A 10 3.66 -7.84 14.79
N GLN A 11 2.70 -8.22 15.62
CA GLN A 11 2.78 -9.45 16.41
C GLN A 11 2.81 -10.72 15.55
N ASN A 12 2.19 -10.69 14.41
CA ASN A 12 2.08 -11.84 13.52
C ASN A 12 3.18 -11.94 12.46
N LEU A 13 4.11 -10.97 12.38
CA LEU A 13 5.17 -10.98 11.36
C LEU A 13 6.07 -12.22 11.45
N SER A 14 6.24 -12.80 12.64
CA SER A 14 7.02 -14.03 12.81
C SER A 14 6.36 -15.27 12.20
N ARG A 15 5.05 -15.22 11.99
CA ARG A 15 4.28 -16.33 11.41
C ARG A 15 4.14 -16.24 9.89
N GLY A 16 4.30 -15.04 9.37
CA GLY A 16 4.22 -14.78 7.94
C GLY A 16 4.14 -13.29 7.68
N ASN A 17 4.75 -12.85 6.60
CA ASN A 17 4.86 -11.45 6.27
C ASN A 17 4.09 -11.06 5.00
N ARG A 18 3.31 -11.96 4.44
CA ARG A 18 2.48 -11.65 3.27
C ARG A 18 1.32 -10.77 3.68
N ALA A 19 1.04 -9.76 2.87
CA ALA A 19 -0.02 -8.81 3.15
C ALA A 19 -0.69 -8.34 1.87
N ILE A 20 -1.91 -7.86 2.02
CA ILE A 20 -2.67 -7.24 0.96
C ILE A 20 -3.06 -5.85 1.45
N ALA A 21 -2.72 -4.84 0.65
CA ALA A 21 -3.19 -3.47 0.87
C ALA A 21 -4.31 -3.18 -0.11
N THR A 22 -5.36 -2.56 0.37
CA THR A 22 -6.51 -2.18 -0.47
C THR A 22 -6.69 -0.69 -0.48
N PHE A 23 -7.13 -0.18 -1.62
CA PHE A 23 -7.39 1.23 -1.81
C PHE A 23 -8.71 1.43 -2.55
N ALA A 24 -9.46 2.42 -2.10
CA ALA A 24 -10.65 2.90 -2.81
C ALA A 24 -10.61 4.42 -2.86
N SER A 25 -10.79 5.00 -4.04
CA SER A 25 -10.86 6.45 -4.19
C SER A 25 -12.16 6.99 -3.59
N LYS A 26 -12.17 8.28 -3.24
CA LYS A 26 -13.34 8.92 -2.63
C LYS A 26 -14.57 8.89 -3.53
N ASP A 27 -14.37 8.96 -4.83
CA ASP A 27 -15.44 8.93 -5.83
C ASP A 27 -15.87 7.50 -6.21
N HIS A 28 -15.20 6.48 -5.64
CA HIS A 28 -15.44 5.07 -5.92
C HIS A 28 -15.23 4.67 -7.38
N GLU A 29 -14.43 5.43 -8.11
CA GLU A 29 -14.09 5.12 -9.50
C GLU A 29 -12.84 4.27 -9.63
N LEU A 30 -11.98 4.28 -8.62
CA LEU A 30 -10.73 3.53 -8.60
C LEU A 30 -10.70 2.63 -7.37
N PHE A 31 -10.48 1.35 -7.60
CA PHE A 31 -10.17 0.38 -6.54
C PHE A 31 -8.87 -0.31 -6.88
N ALA A 32 -8.05 -0.56 -5.87
CA ALA A 32 -6.80 -1.28 -6.07
C ALA A 32 -6.54 -2.25 -4.93
N THR A 33 -5.94 -3.38 -5.29
CA THR A 33 -5.44 -4.37 -4.34
C THR A 33 -3.97 -4.60 -4.63
N LEU A 34 -3.12 -4.42 -3.62
CA LEU A 34 -1.68 -4.63 -3.74
C LEU A 34 -1.28 -5.83 -2.88
N HIS A 35 -0.62 -6.78 -3.51
CA HIS A 35 -0.08 -7.96 -2.83
C HIS A 35 1.42 -7.78 -2.64
N GLY A 36 1.89 -8.10 -1.46
CA GLY A 36 3.30 -7.93 -1.17
C GLY A 36 3.70 -8.49 0.18
N SER A 37 4.79 -7.96 0.71
CA SER A 37 5.33 -8.36 1.99
C SER A 37 5.50 -7.17 2.92
N VAL A 38 5.38 -7.42 4.22
CA VAL A 38 5.53 -6.40 5.26
C VAL A 38 6.76 -6.73 6.09
N SER A 39 7.54 -5.73 6.41
CA SER A 39 8.68 -5.84 7.31
C SER A 39 8.76 -4.62 8.23
N ILE A 40 9.53 -4.76 9.31
CA ILE A 40 9.81 -3.62 10.19
C ILE A 40 10.89 -2.76 9.50
N GLU A 41 10.59 -1.49 9.32
CA GLU A 41 11.57 -0.51 8.83
C GLU A 41 12.40 -0.01 10.01
N ARG A 42 13.71 -0.21 9.95
CA ARG A 42 14.63 0.15 11.02
C ARG A 42 15.53 1.34 10.67
N ASP A 43 15.45 1.83 9.44
CA ASP A 43 16.24 2.96 9.00
C ASP A 43 15.70 4.26 9.60
N ARG A 44 16.51 4.85 10.47
CA ARG A 44 16.16 6.11 11.15
C ARG A 44 15.92 7.24 10.17
N ALA A 45 16.65 7.28 9.07
CA ALA A 45 16.46 8.32 8.04
C ALA A 45 15.08 8.25 7.40
N VAL A 46 14.56 7.05 7.18
CA VAL A 46 13.20 6.85 6.66
C VAL A 46 12.17 7.35 7.68
N LEU A 47 12.33 6.98 8.94
CA LEU A 47 11.45 7.42 10.01
C LEU A 47 11.43 8.95 10.11
N ASP A 48 12.59 9.58 10.09
CA ASP A 48 12.73 11.04 10.19
C ASP A 48 12.03 11.75 9.03
N ARG A 49 12.18 11.22 7.82
CA ARG A 49 11.56 11.78 6.61
C ARG A 49 10.03 11.71 6.66
N LEU A 50 9.49 10.63 7.18
CA LEU A 50 8.05 10.38 7.20
C LEU A 50 7.34 10.94 8.43
N TRP A 51 8.10 11.30 9.47
CA TRP A 51 7.53 11.81 10.72
C TRP A 51 6.80 13.12 10.49
N ASN A 52 5.63 13.29 11.12
CA ASN A 52 4.83 14.50 11.02
C ASN A 52 4.00 14.71 12.29
N PRO A 53 3.38 15.90 12.47
CA PRO A 53 2.60 16.19 13.67
C PRO A 53 1.41 15.27 13.92
N TYR A 54 0.81 14.72 12.88
CA TYR A 54 -0.29 13.78 13.03
C TYR A 54 0.16 12.49 13.69
N ILE A 55 1.34 11.99 13.28
CA ILE A 55 1.93 10.80 13.89
C ILE A 55 2.35 11.11 15.33
N ALA A 56 2.95 12.28 15.57
CA ALA A 56 3.40 12.69 16.89
C ALA A 56 2.26 12.72 17.91
N ALA A 57 1.04 13.05 17.48
CA ALA A 57 -0.13 13.08 18.36
C ALA A 57 -0.47 11.70 18.96
N TRP A 58 -0.09 10.62 18.28
CA TRP A 58 -0.38 9.25 18.74
C TRP A 58 0.71 8.66 19.63
N PHE A 59 1.92 9.26 19.64
CA PHE A 59 3.07 8.70 20.34
C PHE A 59 3.71 9.76 21.23
N GLU A 60 3.45 9.67 22.54
CA GLU A 60 3.92 10.64 23.52
C GLU A 60 5.44 10.72 23.60
N GLY A 61 6.11 9.60 23.41
CA GLY A 61 7.58 9.52 23.41
C GLY A 61 8.24 9.99 22.11
N GLY A 62 7.46 10.48 21.14
CA GLY A 62 7.95 10.95 19.85
C GLY A 62 8.57 9.83 19.04
N LYS A 63 9.59 10.17 18.26
CA LYS A 63 10.28 9.21 17.37
C LYS A 63 10.94 8.05 18.12
N ASP A 64 11.23 8.23 19.41
CA ASP A 64 11.89 7.24 20.24
C ASP A 64 10.90 6.49 21.15
N ASP A 65 9.61 6.69 20.95
CA ASP A 65 8.60 6.02 21.75
C ASP A 65 8.75 4.49 21.60
N PRO A 66 8.87 3.75 22.71
CA PRO A 66 9.05 2.31 22.64
C PRO A 66 7.86 1.56 22.06
N LYS A 67 6.70 2.19 21.99
CA LYS A 67 5.49 1.62 21.40
C LYS A 67 5.41 1.78 19.89
N LEU A 68 6.27 2.63 19.31
CA LEU A 68 6.23 2.96 17.89
C LEU A 68 6.83 1.85 17.04
N ALA A 69 6.14 1.49 15.97
CA ALA A 69 6.68 0.65 14.90
C ALA A 69 6.43 1.31 13.56
N LEU A 70 7.43 1.24 12.68
CA LEU A 70 7.30 1.66 11.29
C LEU A 70 7.32 0.42 10.41
N LEU A 71 6.25 0.23 9.64
CA LEU A 71 6.13 -0.90 8.74
C LEU A 71 6.45 -0.47 7.32
N ARG A 72 7.22 -1.30 6.64
CA ARG A 72 7.49 -1.20 5.20
C ARG A 72 6.67 -2.24 4.46
N PHE A 73 5.93 -1.81 3.46
CA PHE A 73 5.21 -2.68 2.56
C PHE A 73 5.91 -2.69 1.20
N ASP A 74 6.41 -3.85 0.81
CA ASP A 74 7.04 -4.05 -0.50
C ASP A 74 6.01 -4.68 -1.43
N ALA A 75 5.42 -3.86 -2.29
CA ALA A 75 4.41 -4.29 -3.22
C ALA A 75 5.04 -5.08 -4.38
N GLU A 76 4.47 -6.22 -4.71
CA GLU A 76 4.95 -7.11 -5.77
C GLU A 76 3.98 -7.16 -6.95
N LYS A 77 2.68 -7.01 -6.68
CA LYS A 77 1.62 -7.13 -7.67
C LYS A 77 0.48 -6.21 -7.30
N ALA A 78 -0.15 -5.61 -8.30
CA ALA A 78 -1.35 -4.81 -8.11
C ALA A 78 -2.45 -5.27 -9.05
N GLU A 79 -3.69 -5.25 -8.56
CA GLU A 79 -4.90 -5.39 -9.36
C GLU A 79 -5.64 -4.07 -9.25
N ILE A 80 -5.99 -3.48 -10.39
CA ILE A 80 -6.59 -2.16 -10.46
C ILE A 80 -7.93 -2.26 -11.19
N TRP A 81 -8.98 -1.78 -10.55
CA TRP A 81 -10.32 -1.70 -11.12
C TRP A 81 -10.68 -0.24 -11.33
N LEU A 82 -11.03 0.11 -12.56
CA LEU A 82 -11.45 1.47 -12.92
C LEU A 82 -12.89 1.43 -13.40
N ASN A 83 -13.67 2.33 -12.87
CA ASN A 83 -15.05 2.51 -13.27
C ASN A 83 -15.17 3.39 -14.52
N GLU A 84 -14.19 4.28 -14.72
CA GLU A 84 -14.12 5.20 -15.84
C GLU A 84 -13.42 4.55 -17.03
N ASN A 85 -14.13 4.38 -18.13
CA ASN A 85 -13.62 3.67 -19.31
C ASN A 85 -12.41 4.33 -19.94
N SER A 86 -12.38 5.66 -20.01
CA SER A 86 -11.28 6.39 -20.62
C SER A 86 -9.99 6.24 -19.82
N LEU A 87 -10.09 6.31 -18.49
CA LEU A 87 -8.93 6.10 -17.60
C LEU A 87 -8.46 4.65 -17.65
N PHE A 88 -9.38 3.72 -17.72
CA PHE A 88 -9.05 2.31 -17.85
C PHE A 88 -8.26 2.03 -19.13
N ALA A 89 -8.73 2.59 -20.25
CA ALA A 89 -8.04 2.48 -21.54
C ALA A 89 -6.63 3.08 -21.45
N GLY A 90 -6.48 4.25 -20.81
CA GLY A 90 -5.19 4.90 -20.62
C GLY A 90 -4.23 4.05 -19.82
N VAL A 91 -4.70 3.46 -18.72
CA VAL A 91 -3.89 2.54 -17.89
C VAL A 91 -3.46 1.34 -18.71
N LYS A 92 -4.36 0.73 -19.46
CA LYS A 92 -4.04 -0.41 -20.31
C LYS A 92 -2.99 -0.08 -21.36
N MET A 93 -3.07 1.09 -21.97
CA MET A 93 -2.08 1.55 -22.95
C MET A 93 -0.69 1.69 -22.33
N LEU A 94 -0.62 2.28 -21.13
CA LEU A 94 0.65 2.41 -20.40
C LEU A 94 1.28 1.08 -20.08
N LEU A 95 0.48 0.05 -19.87
CA LEU A 95 0.95 -1.31 -19.56
C LEU A 95 1.20 -2.15 -20.82
N GLY A 96 1.01 -1.58 -22.00
CA GLY A 96 1.17 -2.30 -23.26
C GLY A 96 0.04 -3.24 -23.64
N ALA A 97 -1.09 -3.18 -22.93
CA ALA A 97 -2.26 -3.99 -23.23
C ALA A 97 -3.15 -3.32 -24.29
N ASP A 98 -3.90 -4.12 -25.05
CA ASP A 98 -4.87 -3.61 -26.01
C ASP A 98 -6.17 -3.26 -25.28
N PRO A 99 -6.54 -1.96 -25.22
CA PRO A 99 -7.76 -1.55 -24.51
C PRO A 99 -9.05 -2.09 -25.14
N LYS A 100 -9.03 -2.42 -26.41
CA LYS A 100 -10.20 -2.96 -27.11
C LYS A 100 -10.54 -4.38 -26.69
N GLN A 101 -9.53 -5.16 -26.31
CA GLN A 101 -9.73 -6.54 -25.90
C GLN A 101 -10.18 -6.65 -24.44
N ASP A 102 -9.68 -5.76 -23.58
CA ASP A 102 -9.83 -5.92 -22.14
C ASP A 102 -10.80 -4.94 -21.47
N TYR A 103 -11.36 -4.01 -22.24
CA TYR A 103 -12.19 -2.97 -21.65
C TYR A 103 -13.43 -3.51 -20.89
N LYS A 104 -13.88 -4.68 -21.26
CA LYS A 104 -15.06 -5.31 -20.64
C LYS A 104 -14.82 -5.68 -19.17
N ASP A 105 -13.60 -5.99 -18.83
CA ASP A 105 -13.26 -6.47 -17.49
C ASP A 105 -12.99 -5.34 -16.51
N LYS A 106 -12.64 -4.16 -16.99
CA LYS A 106 -12.33 -2.98 -16.17
C LYS A 106 -11.31 -3.25 -15.05
N VAL A 107 -10.43 -4.22 -15.29
CA VAL A 107 -9.42 -4.66 -14.33
C VAL A 107 -8.07 -4.72 -15.04
N ALA A 108 -7.06 -4.19 -14.38
CA ALA A 108 -5.67 -4.32 -14.79
C ALA A 108 -4.86 -4.98 -13.69
N GLU A 109 -3.99 -5.90 -14.08
CA GLU A 109 -3.06 -6.57 -13.17
C GLU A 109 -1.64 -6.16 -13.53
N VAL A 110 -0.85 -5.74 -12.53
CA VAL A 110 0.48 -5.18 -12.72
C VAL A 110 1.46 -5.88 -11.80
N SER A 111 2.60 -6.31 -12.35
CA SER A 111 3.74 -6.76 -11.56
C SER A 111 4.58 -5.53 -11.19
N LEU A 112 4.92 -5.42 -9.91
CA LEU A 112 5.68 -4.31 -9.35
C LEU A 112 7.11 -4.71 -8.96
N THR A 113 7.48 -5.94 -9.22
CA THR A 113 8.84 -6.44 -8.96
C THR A 113 9.71 -6.45 -10.21
#